data_fd141ad76c923311c52202cdb34b7e3a
#
_entry.id   fd141ad76c923311c52202cdb34b7e3a
#
_cell.length_a   1.000
_cell.length_b   1.000
_cell.length_c   1.000
_cell.angle_alpha   90.00
_cell.angle_beta   90.00
_cell.angle_gamma   90.00
#
_symmetry.space_group_name_H-M   'P 1'
#
loop_
_entity.id
_entity.type
_entity.pdbx_description
1 polymer ?
#
loop_
_entity_poly.entity_id
_entity_poly.type
_entity_poly.pdbx_seq_one_letter_code
_entity_poly.pdbx_strand_id
1 'polypeptide(L)'
;VPDDRSSAGSSDSTSAGDHVLAVAAAWAAADVLMALRAERPARDRERLASDGDRRAHETITRLLGHERPGDPVLSEEAADHPDLDRHGRLWIVDPLDGTREFSEGRADFAVHVALVVAGVPVVGAVALPAEDVVLSTADPVPLATRRDGPPRLVVSRTRPPAVAVRLAHELGGELVPMGSAGAKVMAVVRGDADIYVHAGGQYQWDSAAPVAVALAAGAHATRLDGSPLRYDDPDPWLPDLLVCRPELAATVLVALGR
;
A
#
# COMPACT_ATOMS: atom_id res chain seq x y z
N VAL A 1 45.72 -28.70 3.47
CA VAL A 1 45.05 -27.43 3.73
C VAL A 1 43.63 -27.60 3.22
N PRO A 2 42.59 -27.64 4.07
CA PRO A 2 41.21 -27.62 3.63
C PRO A 2 40.80 -26.18 3.33
N ASP A 3 40.23 -26.00 2.15
CA ASP A 3 39.68 -24.75 1.63
C ASP A 3 38.31 -24.52 2.28
N ASP A 4 38.26 -23.69 3.29
CA ASP A 4 37.02 -23.26 3.96
C ASP A 4 36.39 -22.13 3.15
N ARG A 5 35.55 -22.49 2.16
CA ARG A 5 34.65 -21.53 1.52
C ARG A 5 33.34 -21.51 2.30
N SER A 6 33.34 -20.74 3.36
CA SER A 6 32.15 -20.28 4.02
C SER A 6 31.26 -19.55 3.00
N SER A 7 30.17 -20.21 2.58
CA SER A 7 29.10 -19.62 1.81
C SER A 7 28.39 -18.57 2.68
N ALA A 8 28.76 -17.31 2.52
CA ALA A 8 27.93 -16.21 2.94
C ALA A 8 26.64 -16.27 2.10
N GLY A 9 25.59 -16.88 2.64
CA GLY A 9 24.25 -16.85 2.07
C GLY A 9 23.79 -15.40 1.99
N SER A 10 23.42 -14.93 0.79
CA SER A 10 22.96 -13.58 0.57
C SER A 10 21.71 -13.33 1.41
N SER A 11 21.79 -12.40 2.36
CA SER A 11 20.69 -11.94 3.21
C SER A 11 19.58 -11.19 2.45
N ASP A 12 19.73 -10.99 1.14
CA ASP A 12 18.87 -10.14 0.30
C ASP A 12 17.75 -10.89 -0.44
N SER A 13 17.57 -12.17 -0.18
CA SER A 13 16.53 -12.96 -0.86
C SER A 13 15.19 -12.92 -0.13
N THR A 14 14.10 -12.77 -0.89
CA THR A 14 12.72 -12.94 -0.40
C THR A 14 12.44 -14.43 -0.19
N SER A 15 11.80 -14.78 0.91
CA SER A 15 11.39 -16.15 1.22
C SER A 15 9.85 -16.31 1.21
N ALA A 16 9.37 -17.55 1.00
CA ALA A 16 7.94 -17.86 1.15
C ALA A 16 7.42 -17.46 2.56
N GLY A 17 8.27 -17.54 3.59
CA GLY A 17 7.95 -17.09 4.94
C GLY A 17 7.70 -15.59 5.06
N ASP A 18 8.30 -14.75 4.20
CA ASP A 18 8.07 -13.31 4.22
C ASP A 18 6.66 -12.95 3.72
N HIS A 19 6.19 -13.65 2.69
CA HIS A 19 4.82 -13.48 2.20
C HIS A 19 3.78 -13.87 3.26
N VAL A 20 3.98 -15.01 3.93
CA VAL A 20 3.10 -15.47 5.01
C VAL A 20 3.13 -14.49 6.18
N LEU A 21 4.30 -13.98 6.55
CA LEU A 21 4.46 -13.01 7.64
C LEU A 21 3.74 -11.70 7.35
N ALA A 22 3.86 -11.17 6.12
CA ALA A 22 3.16 -9.94 5.73
C ALA A 22 1.64 -10.09 5.86
N VAL A 23 1.08 -11.21 5.39
CA VAL A 23 -0.35 -11.52 5.50
C VAL A 23 -0.78 -11.65 6.96
N ALA A 24 -0.01 -12.39 7.78
CA ALA A 24 -0.31 -12.57 9.19
C ALA A 24 -0.28 -11.25 9.98
N ALA A 25 0.71 -10.38 9.70
CA ALA A 25 0.83 -9.07 10.32
C ALA A 25 -0.32 -8.14 9.92
N ALA A 26 -0.70 -8.13 8.64
CA ALA A 26 -1.83 -7.33 8.15
C ALA A 26 -3.16 -7.78 8.77
N TRP A 27 -3.42 -9.09 8.85
CA TRP A 27 -4.60 -9.64 9.53
C TRP A 27 -4.63 -9.31 11.02
N ALA A 28 -3.52 -9.52 11.73
CA ALA A 28 -3.47 -9.25 13.17
C ALA A 28 -3.76 -7.78 13.50
N ALA A 29 -3.27 -6.84 12.68
CA ALA A 29 -3.58 -5.43 12.84
C ALA A 29 -5.05 -5.13 12.48
N ALA A 30 -5.60 -5.73 11.41
CA ALA A 30 -6.99 -5.60 11.03
C ALA A 30 -7.94 -6.03 12.16
N ASP A 31 -7.67 -7.17 12.79
CA ASP A 31 -8.45 -7.68 13.93
C ASP A 31 -8.43 -6.70 15.11
N VAL A 32 -7.26 -6.14 15.43
CA VAL A 32 -7.12 -5.14 16.50
C VAL A 32 -7.92 -3.89 16.20
N LEU A 33 -7.90 -3.40 14.96
CA LEU A 33 -8.65 -2.22 14.53
C LEU A 33 -10.16 -2.47 14.62
N MET A 34 -10.63 -3.62 14.13
CA MET A 34 -12.05 -3.95 14.16
C MET A 34 -12.58 -4.18 15.57
N ALA A 35 -11.80 -4.83 16.44
CA ALA A 35 -12.15 -4.98 17.86
C ALA A 35 -12.25 -3.63 18.56
N LEU A 36 -11.23 -2.76 18.36
CA LEU A 36 -11.23 -1.41 18.93
C LEU A 36 -12.44 -0.58 18.49
N ARG A 37 -12.80 -0.68 17.21
CA ARG A 37 -13.95 0.04 16.65
C ARG A 37 -15.28 -0.49 17.19
N ALA A 38 -15.39 -1.78 17.49
CA ALA A 38 -16.58 -2.38 18.10
C ALA A 38 -16.74 -1.98 19.58
N GLU A 39 -15.64 -1.80 20.31
CA GLU A 39 -15.64 -1.45 21.73
C GLU A 39 -15.97 0.03 22.00
N ARG A 40 -15.74 0.93 21.03
CA ARG A 40 -15.81 2.39 21.25
C ARG A 40 -16.98 3.05 20.55
N PRO A 41 -17.71 3.95 21.26
CA PRO A 41 -18.75 4.73 20.64
C PRO A 41 -18.20 5.75 19.64
N ALA A 42 -18.93 5.97 18.54
CA ALA A 42 -18.57 6.87 17.42
C ALA A 42 -18.31 8.34 17.78
N ARG A 43 -18.54 8.75 19.01
CA ARG A 43 -18.34 10.13 19.48
C ARG A 43 -16.92 10.43 20.00
N ASP A 44 -16.03 9.45 20.15
CA ASP A 44 -14.64 9.62 20.59
C ASP A 44 -13.65 9.33 19.44
N ARG A 45 -13.85 10.04 18.31
CA ARG A 45 -13.16 9.78 17.04
C ARG A 45 -11.65 9.98 17.09
N GLU A 46 -11.19 11.06 17.72
CA GLU A 46 -9.75 11.37 17.80
C GLU A 46 -9.01 10.29 18.59
N ARG A 47 -9.58 9.87 19.71
CA ARG A 47 -9.02 8.82 20.54
C ARG A 47 -9.10 7.44 19.86
N LEU A 48 -10.18 7.17 19.12
CA LEU A 48 -10.30 5.96 18.31
C LEU A 48 -9.23 5.92 17.22
N ALA A 49 -8.99 7.03 16.53
CA ALA A 49 -7.96 7.19 15.52
C ALA A 49 -6.58 6.89 16.12
N SER A 50 -6.14 7.66 17.10
CA SER A 50 -4.79 7.54 17.68
C SER A 50 -4.52 6.19 18.38
N ASP A 51 -5.53 5.60 19.02
CA ASP A 51 -5.39 4.25 19.59
C ASP A 51 -5.37 3.17 18.50
N GLY A 52 -6.05 3.39 17.38
CA GLY A 52 -6.01 2.52 16.21
C GLY A 52 -4.61 2.45 15.63
N ASP A 53 -4.08 3.60 15.23
CA ASP A 53 -2.72 3.73 14.69
C ASP A 53 -1.69 3.06 15.61
N ARG A 54 -1.66 3.46 16.88
CA ARG A 54 -0.71 2.94 17.86
C ARG A 54 -0.82 1.43 18.06
N ARG A 55 -2.03 0.87 18.28
CA ARG A 55 -2.20 -0.56 18.55
C ARG A 55 -1.91 -1.42 17.33
N ALA A 56 -2.29 -0.98 16.15
CA ALA A 56 -1.97 -1.65 14.90
C ALA A 56 -0.44 -1.65 14.68
N HIS A 57 0.22 -0.49 14.88
CA HIS A 57 1.68 -0.37 14.82
C HIS A 57 2.38 -1.33 15.78
N GLU A 58 2.02 -1.33 17.07
CA GLU A 58 2.59 -2.22 18.08
C GLU A 58 2.41 -3.71 17.71
N THR A 59 1.29 -4.05 17.09
CA THR A 59 0.99 -5.43 16.68
C THR A 59 1.87 -5.86 15.50
N ILE A 60 1.98 -5.04 14.46
CA ILE A 60 2.80 -5.32 13.28
C ILE A 60 4.28 -5.40 13.68
N THR A 61 4.79 -4.38 14.36
CA THR A 61 6.22 -4.29 14.71
C THR A 61 6.68 -5.40 15.66
N ARG A 62 5.81 -5.85 16.58
CA ARG A 62 6.09 -7.00 17.44
C ARG A 62 6.22 -8.29 16.62
N LEU A 63 5.32 -8.54 15.66
CA LEU A 63 5.38 -9.74 14.81
C LEU A 63 6.62 -9.72 13.92
N LEU A 64 6.89 -8.59 13.25
CA LEU A 64 8.07 -8.45 12.41
C LEU A 64 9.36 -8.59 13.22
N GLY A 65 9.46 -7.95 14.37
CA GLY A 65 10.63 -8.02 15.25
C GLY A 65 10.88 -9.41 15.82
N HIS A 66 9.85 -10.22 16.04
CA HIS A 66 9.99 -11.60 16.47
C HIS A 66 10.48 -12.52 15.34
N GLU A 67 9.89 -12.42 14.16
CA GLU A 67 10.13 -13.32 13.02
C GLU A 67 11.35 -12.89 12.17
N ARG A 68 11.67 -11.59 12.18
CA ARG A 68 12.75 -10.97 11.40
C ARG A 68 13.52 -9.95 12.24
N PRO A 69 14.18 -10.36 13.32
CA PRO A 69 14.81 -9.44 14.27
C PRO A 69 15.96 -8.60 13.69
N GLY A 70 16.47 -8.97 12.52
CA GLY A 70 17.53 -8.23 11.82
C GLY A 70 17.03 -7.28 10.73
N ASP A 71 15.75 -7.32 10.37
CA ASP A 71 15.21 -6.47 9.32
C ASP A 71 14.75 -5.13 9.91
N PRO A 72 15.14 -3.99 9.31
CA PRO A 72 14.62 -2.68 9.72
C PRO A 72 13.14 -2.53 9.33
N VAL A 73 12.41 -1.68 10.08
CA VAL A 73 11.00 -1.36 9.84
C VAL A 73 10.84 0.15 9.73
N LEU A 74 10.31 0.63 8.61
CA LEU A 74 9.83 1.99 8.42
C LEU A 74 8.31 2.00 8.60
N SER A 75 7.81 2.83 9.52
CA SER A 75 6.38 2.94 9.81
C SER A 75 5.97 4.41 9.89
N GLU A 76 4.72 4.72 9.50
CA GLU A 76 4.14 6.05 9.68
C GLU A 76 4.25 6.51 11.14
N GLU A 77 3.96 5.61 12.10
CA GLU A 77 3.96 5.91 13.54
C GLU A 77 5.36 6.04 14.17
N ALA A 78 6.43 5.79 13.41
CA ALA A 78 7.81 5.84 13.87
C ALA A 78 8.71 6.50 12.82
N ALA A 79 8.31 7.68 12.33
CA ALA A 79 8.92 8.38 11.20
C ALA A 79 10.36 8.89 11.43
N ASP A 80 10.84 8.95 12.66
CA ASP A 80 12.21 9.38 12.99
C ASP A 80 13.20 8.20 12.86
N HIS A 81 13.52 7.82 11.62
CA HIS A 81 14.50 6.76 11.32
C HIS A 81 15.60 7.24 10.37
N PRO A 82 16.53 8.13 10.81
CA PRO A 82 17.58 8.66 9.91
C PRO A 82 18.59 7.61 9.45
N ASP A 83 18.73 6.49 10.15
CA ASP A 83 19.82 5.51 9.96
C ASP A 83 19.34 4.14 9.44
N LEU A 84 18.15 4.04 8.84
CA LEU A 84 17.68 2.76 8.27
C LEU A 84 18.51 2.39 7.04
N ASP A 85 19.02 1.16 7.00
CA ASP A 85 19.56 0.57 5.77
C ASP A 85 18.41 0.35 4.77
N ARG A 86 18.37 1.19 3.73
CA ARG A 86 17.35 1.16 2.69
C ARG A 86 17.81 0.43 1.42
N HIS A 87 19.05 -0.02 1.38
CA HIS A 87 19.61 -0.72 0.24
C HIS A 87 19.48 -2.25 0.35
N GLY A 88 19.31 -2.76 1.56
CA GLY A 88 19.05 -4.16 1.83
C GLY A 88 17.55 -4.49 1.87
N ARG A 89 17.17 -5.24 2.90
CA ARG A 89 15.78 -5.57 3.23
C ARG A 89 15.20 -4.49 4.14
N LEU A 90 13.99 -4.04 3.83
CA LEU A 90 13.27 -3.03 4.62
C LEU A 90 11.78 -3.36 4.64
N TRP A 91 11.21 -3.55 5.82
CA TRP A 91 9.77 -3.57 5.98
C TRP A 91 9.22 -2.14 6.00
N ILE A 92 8.21 -1.88 5.17
CA ILE A 92 7.49 -0.60 5.14
C ILE A 92 6.04 -0.87 5.49
N VAL A 93 5.54 -0.20 6.54
CA VAL A 93 4.21 -0.46 7.06
C VAL A 93 3.41 0.84 7.25
N ASP A 94 2.12 0.77 6.91
CA ASP A 94 1.11 1.74 7.32
C ASP A 94 0.10 0.99 8.19
N PRO A 95 0.11 1.26 9.51
CA PRO A 95 -0.77 0.55 10.43
C PRO A 95 -2.25 0.85 10.24
N LEU A 96 -2.59 2.04 9.71
CA LEU A 96 -3.96 2.47 9.49
C LEU A 96 -4.07 3.54 8.39
N ASP A 97 -3.90 3.15 7.14
CA ASP A 97 -4.19 4.03 5.99
C ASP A 97 -5.68 4.37 5.93
N GLY A 98 -5.98 5.65 6.04
CA GLY A 98 -7.35 6.14 6.15
C GLY A 98 -7.84 6.24 7.60
N THR A 99 -7.01 6.73 8.50
CA THR A 99 -7.31 7.01 9.92
C THR A 99 -8.63 7.77 10.10
N ARG A 100 -8.90 8.72 9.21
CA ARG A 100 -10.15 9.48 9.20
C ARG A 100 -11.35 8.59 8.86
N GLU A 101 -11.24 7.79 7.82
CA GLU A 101 -12.28 6.84 7.38
C GLU A 101 -12.60 5.83 8.47
N PHE A 102 -11.57 5.29 9.12
CA PHE A 102 -11.70 4.40 10.26
C PHE A 102 -12.47 5.08 11.40
N SER A 103 -12.09 6.27 11.81
CA SER A 103 -12.74 7.01 12.91
C SER A 103 -14.15 7.48 12.58
N GLU A 104 -14.47 7.70 11.30
CA GLU A 104 -15.82 8.01 10.80
C GLU A 104 -16.72 6.78 10.68
N GLY A 105 -16.21 5.56 10.92
CA GLY A 105 -16.98 4.32 10.80
C GLY A 105 -17.17 3.84 9.36
N ARG A 106 -16.37 4.35 8.43
CA ARG A 106 -16.39 3.95 7.01
C ARG A 106 -15.69 2.60 6.79
N ALA A 107 -15.85 2.07 5.58
CA ALA A 107 -15.23 0.81 5.19
C ALA A 107 -13.90 1.02 4.42
N ASP A 108 -13.70 2.20 3.82
CA ASP A 108 -12.60 2.49 2.91
C ASP A 108 -11.32 2.95 3.65
N PHE A 109 -10.79 2.06 4.51
CA PHE A 109 -9.49 2.16 5.18
C PHE A 109 -8.74 0.82 5.06
N ALA A 110 -7.42 0.84 5.23
CA ALA A 110 -6.59 -0.33 5.01
C ALA A 110 -5.44 -0.46 6.04
N VAL A 111 -4.78 -1.62 6.06
CA VAL A 111 -3.49 -1.86 6.72
C VAL A 111 -2.51 -2.29 5.63
N HIS A 112 -1.30 -1.70 5.64
CA HIS A 112 -0.27 -2.03 4.65
C HIS A 112 0.93 -2.67 5.33
N VAL A 113 1.40 -3.79 4.78
CA VAL A 113 2.66 -4.43 5.17
C VAL A 113 3.42 -4.81 3.91
N ALA A 114 4.58 -4.22 3.70
CA ALA A 114 5.45 -4.49 2.55
C ALA A 114 6.85 -4.91 2.99
N LEU A 115 7.49 -5.79 2.24
CA LEU A 115 8.94 -5.97 2.23
C LEU A 115 9.50 -5.39 0.93
N VAL A 116 10.43 -4.47 1.09
CA VAL A 116 11.20 -3.88 0.01
C VAL A 116 12.61 -4.46 0.04
N VAL A 117 13.13 -4.85 -1.11
CA VAL A 117 14.50 -5.33 -1.28
C VAL A 117 15.18 -4.49 -2.35
N ALA A 118 16.29 -3.88 -2.00
CA ALA A 118 17.03 -2.97 -2.89
C ALA A 118 16.12 -1.91 -3.56
N GLY A 119 15.19 -1.34 -2.79
CA GLY A 119 14.28 -0.30 -3.24
C GLY A 119 13.08 -0.79 -4.07
N VAL A 120 12.91 -2.11 -4.25
CA VAL A 120 11.79 -2.70 -4.99
C VAL A 120 10.83 -3.39 -4.03
N PRO A 121 9.53 -3.11 -4.05
CA PRO A 121 8.55 -3.79 -3.20
C PRO A 121 8.28 -5.20 -3.76
N VAL A 122 8.78 -6.23 -3.05
CA VAL A 122 8.74 -7.64 -3.48
C VAL A 122 7.68 -8.46 -2.76
N VAL A 123 7.31 -8.05 -1.54
CA VAL A 123 6.20 -8.61 -0.77
C VAL A 123 5.23 -7.49 -0.43
N GLY A 124 3.95 -7.78 -0.52
CA GLY A 124 2.90 -6.86 -0.10
C GLY A 124 1.68 -7.61 0.44
N ALA A 125 1.11 -7.07 1.50
CA ALA A 125 -0.20 -7.44 1.99
C ALA A 125 -0.97 -6.16 2.33
N VAL A 126 -2.19 -6.07 1.80
CA VAL A 126 -3.14 -4.98 2.05
C VAL A 126 -4.39 -5.59 2.64
N ALA A 127 -4.63 -5.36 3.93
CA ALA A 127 -5.89 -5.71 4.56
C ALA A 127 -6.92 -4.60 4.32
N LEU A 128 -8.16 -5.00 4.05
CA LEU A 128 -9.35 -4.16 4.05
C LEU A 128 -10.24 -4.64 5.21
N PRO A 129 -10.01 -4.16 6.44
CA PRO A 129 -10.57 -4.80 7.63
C PRO A 129 -12.09 -4.81 7.68
N ALA A 130 -12.75 -3.76 7.16
CA ALA A 130 -14.21 -3.67 7.15
C ALA A 130 -14.87 -4.63 6.13
N GLU A 131 -14.09 -5.20 5.22
CA GLU A 131 -14.53 -6.15 4.21
C GLU A 131 -14.07 -7.58 4.52
N ASP A 132 -13.31 -7.76 5.61
CA ASP A 132 -12.76 -9.07 6.04
C ASP A 132 -11.92 -9.74 4.94
N VAL A 133 -11.03 -8.98 4.29
CA VAL A 133 -10.18 -9.48 3.19
C VAL A 133 -8.76 -8.94 3.28
N VAL A 134 -7.79 -9.78 2.89
CA VAL A 134 -6.40 -9.37 2.61
C VAL A 134 -6.06 -9.75 1.17
N LEU A 135 -5.61 -8.76 0.39
CA LEU A 135 -5.00 -8.99 -0.92
C LEU A 135 -3.48 -8.97 -0.74
N SER A 136 -2.79 -9.92 -1.36
CA SER A 136 -1.35 -10.08 -1.10
C SER A 136 -0.59 -10.67 -2.30
N THR A 137 0.72 -10.53 -2.24
CA THR A 137 1.66 -11.21 -3.13
C THR A 137 1.87 -12.69 -2.78
N ALA A 138 1.33 -13.17 -1.63
CA ALA A 138 1.38 -14.58 -1.25
C ALA A 138 0.48 -15.45 -2.12
N ASP A 139 -0.71 -14.92 -2.42
CA ASP A 139 -1.71 -15.53 -3.31
C ASP A 139 -2.31 -14.42 -4.19
N PRO A 140 -1.60 -14.04 -5.27
CA PRO A 140 -2.01 -12.92 -6.10
C PRO A 140 -3.35 -13.18 -6.79
N VAL A 141 -4.33 -12.34 -6.51
CA VAL A 141 -5.60 -12.36 -7.23
C VAL A 141 -5.37 -11.70 -8.60
N PRO A 142 -5.64 -12.39 -9.72
CA PRO A 142 -5.52 -11.78 -11.05
C PRO A 142 -6.42 -10.55 -11.17
N LEU A 143 -5.94 -9.56 -11.91
CA LEU A 143 -6.70 -8.33 -12.17
C LEU A 143 -8.08 -8.70 -12.74
N ALA A 144 -9.16 -8.26 -12.08
CA ALA A 144 -10.51 -8.58 -12.49
C ALA A 144 -10.80 -8.04 -13.91
N THR A 145 -11.66 -8.68 -14.67
CA THR A 145 -12.04 -8.21 -16.01
C THR A 145 -12.64 -6.81 -15.96
N ARG A 146 -12.18 -5.93 -16.85
CA ARG A 146 -12.73 -4.57 -16.95
C ARG A 146 -14.22 -4.63 -17.29
N ARG A 147 -15.02 -3.83 -16.61
CA ARG A 147 -16.42 -3.63 -16.98
C ARG A 147 -16.52 -2.75 -18.23
N ASP A 148 -17.51 -2.98 -19.05
CA ASP A 148 -17.82 -2.11 -20.17
C ASP A 148 -18.25 -0.71 -19.68
N GLY A 149 -17.99 0.30 -20.49
CA GLY A 149 -18.35 1.67 -20.20
C GLY A 149 -17.18 2.62 -20.04
N PRO A 150 -17.43 3.86 -19.58
CA PRO A 150 -16.40 4.85 -19.33
C PRO A 150 -15.40 4.39 -18.25
N PRO A 151 -14.11 4.78 -18.33
CA PRO A 151 -13.14 4.43 -17.31
C PRO A 151 -13.50 5.09 -15.97
N ARG A 152 -13.37 4.34 -14.88
CA ARG A 152 -13.64 4.78 -13.52
C ARG A 152 -12.33 5.14 -12.84
N LEU A 153 -12.20 6.40 -12.44
CA LEU A 153 -11.02 6.90 -11.77
C LEU A 153 -11.30 7.06 -10.27
N VAL A 154 -10.65 6.25 -9.43
CA VAL A 154 -10.74 6.46 -7.98
C VAL A 154 -9.90 7.68 -7.58
N VAL A 155 -10.48 8.52 -6.73
CA VAL A 155 -9.87 9.77 -6.27
C VAL A 155 -10.11 9.96 -4.77
N SER A 156 -9.28 10.80 -4.15
CA SER A 156 -9.54 11.21 -2.77
C SER A 156 -10.93 11.84 -2.66
N ARG A 157 -11.75 11.35 -1.74
CA ARG A 157 -13.12 11.90 -1.52
C ARG A 157 -13.11 13.34 -1.00
N THR A 158 -12.03 13.75 -0.34
CA THR A 158 -11.94 15.07 0.28
C THR A 158 -11.10 16.07 -0.52
N ARG A 159 -10.10 15.57 -1.26
CA ARG A 159 -9.15 16.38 -2.04
C ARG A 159 -8.79 15.68 -3.34
N PRO A 160 -9.72 15.56 -4.32
CA PRO A 160 -9.40 14.95 -5.61
C PRO A 160 -8.32 15.79 -6.31
N PRO A 161 -7.19 15.16 -6.75
CA PRO A 161 -6.14 15.89 -7.44
C PRO A 161 -6.66 16.48 -8.75
N ALA A 162 -6.28 17.75 -9.05
CA ALA A 162 -6.72 18.43 -10.28
C ALA A 162 -6.32 17.65 -11.55
N VAL A 163 -5.17 16.96 -11.53
CA VAL A 163 -4.73 16.11 -12.63
C VAL A 163 -5.69 14.93 -12.87
N ALA A 164 -6.22 14.31 -11.81
CA ALA A 164 -7.17 13.22 -11.94
C ALA A 164 -8.52 13.70 -12.50
N VAL A 165 -8.97 14.88 -12.10
CA VAL A 165 -10.20 15.51 -12.63
C VAL A 165 -10.06 15.81 -14.12
N ARG A 166 -8.91 16.39 -14.55
CA ARG A 166 -8.64 16.62 -15.97
C ARG A 166 -8.59 15.33 -16.76
N LEU A 167 -7.86 14.33 -16.24
CA LEU A 167 -7.73 13.02 -16.87
C LEU A 167 -9.10 12.35 -17.07
N ALA A 168 -9.98 12.40 -16.06
CA ALA A 168 -11.34 11.88 -16.20
C ALA A 168 -12.11 12.58 -17.31
N HIS A 169 -12.02 13.92 -17.40
CA HIS A 169 -12.66 14.68 -18.47
C HIS A 169 -12.12 14.30 -19.85
N GLU A 170 -10.79 14.19 -20.01
CA GLU A 170 -10.15 13.84 -21.28
C GLU A 170 -10.48 12.42 -21.76
N LEU A 171 -10.60 11.48 -20.82
CA LEU A 171 -10.94 10.08 -21.12
C LEU A 171 -12.46 9.82 -21.18
N GLY A 172 -13.30 10.82 -20.95
CA GLY A 172 -14.74 10.62 -20.78
C GLY A 172 -15.09 9.70 -19.61
N GLY A 173 -14.25 9.73 -18.57
CA GLY A 173 -14.34 8.84 -17.42
C GLY A 173 -15.16 9.39 -16.27
N GLU A 174 -15.42 8.53 -15.30
CA GLU A 174 -16.17 8.84 -14.09
C GLU A 174 -15.25 8.90 -12.86
N LEU A 175 -15.48 9.85 -11.95
CA LEU A 175 -14.76 9.95 -10.68
C LEU A 175 -15.48 9.13 -9.61
N VAL A 176 -14.71 8.26 -8.91
CA VAL A 176 -15.19 7.44 -7.79
C VAL A 176 -14.50 7.91 -6.51
N PRO A 177 -15.17 8.68 -5.64
CA PRO A 177 -14.58 9.16 -4.40
C PRO A 177 -14.38 8.03 -3.38
N MET A 178 -13.15 7.91 -2.85
CA MET A 178 -12.79 6.88 -1.86
C MET A 178 -11.73 7.41 -0.89
N GLY A 179 -11.71 6.92 0.35
CA GLY A 179 -10.64 7.12 1.32
C GLY A 179 -9.46 6.21 1.05
N SER A 180 -8.44 6.21 1.92
CA SER A 180 -7.28 5.29 1.89
C SER A 180 -6.56 5.19 0.54
N ALA A 181 -5.27 5.17 0.50
CA ALA A 181 -4.50 4.90 -0.72
C ALA A 181 -4.59 3.42 -1.11
N GLY A 182 -4.45 2.54 -0.11
CA GLY A 182 -4.57 1.10 -0.31
C GLY A 182 -5.94 0.68 -0.81
N ALA A 183 -7.01 1.18 -0.21
CA ALA A 183 -8.37 0.87 -0.67
C ALA A 183 -8.58 1.28 -2.15
N LYS A 184 -8.04 2.44 -2.57
CA LYS A 184 -8.10 2.90 -3.97
C LYS A 184 -7.33 2.00 -4.92
N VAL A 185 -6.13 1.56 -4.56
CA VAL A 185 -5.35 0.61 -5.37
C VAL A 185 -6.05 -0.74 -5.43
N MET A 186 -6.55 -1.24 -4.30
CA MET A 186 -7.29 -2.52 -4.27
C MET A 186 -8.59 -2.46 -5.08
N ALA A 187 -9.25 -1.30 -5.16
CA ALA A 187 -10.40 -1.10 -6.03
C ALA A 187 -10.04 -1.27 -7.53
N VAL A 188 -8.84 -0.87 -7.94
CA VAL A 188 -8.33 -1.14 -9.31
C VAL A 188 -8.08 -2.65 -9.50
N VAL A 189 -7.44 -3.31 -8.55
CA VAL A 189 -7.15 -4.76 -8.62
C VAL A 189 -8.46 -5.57 -8.71
N ARG A 190 -9.45 -5.22 -7.93
CA ARG A 190 -10.75 -5.92 -7.86
C ARG A 190 -11.71 -5.55 -8.99
N GLY A 191 -11.35 -4.58 -9.85
CA GLY A 191 -12.18 -4.13 -10.96
C GLY A 191 -13.37 -3.25 -10.54
N ASP A 192 -13.32 -2.66 -9.34
CA ASP A 192 -14.26 -1.63 -8.89
C ASP A 192 -13.92 -0.26 -9.46
N ALA A 193 -12.66 -0.08 -9.90
CA ALA A 193 -12.17 1.05 -10.66
C ALA A 193 -11.18 0.61 -11.72
N ASP A 194 -10.75 1.54 -12.57
CA ASP A 194 -9.86 1.26 -13.70
C ASP A 194 -8.52 2.01 -13.57
N ILE A 195 -8.53 3.16 -12.89
CA ILE A 195 -7.37 4.06 -12.77
C ILE A 195 -7.36 4.69 -11.37
N TYR A 196 -6.19 4.72 -10.74
CA TYR A 196 -5.88 5.55 -9.58
C TYR A 196 -4.71 6.47 -9.91
N VAL A 197 -4.95 7.77 -9.79
CA VAL A 197 -3.93 8.81 -9.92
C VAL A 197 -3.83 9.58 -8.61
N HIS A 198 -2.65 9.59 -8.02
CA HIS A 198 -2.32 10.44 -6.88
C HIS A 198 -1.31 11.52 -7.32
N ALA A 199 -1.50 12.74 -6.86
CA ALA A 199 -0.57 13.85 -7.03
C ALA A 199 -0.69 14.82 -5.86
N GLY A 200 0.42 15.44 -5.48
CA GLY A 200 0.46 16.37 -4.36
C GLY A 200 1.16 15.81 -3.12
N GLY A 201 1.84 14.68 -3.27
CA GLY A 201 2.66 14.05 -2.24
C GLY A 201 1.92 12.99 -1.45
N GLN A 202 2.67 11.94 -1.14
CA GLN A 202 2.32 10.83 -0.26
C GLN A 202 3.63 10.29 0.34
N TYR A 203 3.54 9.33 1.23
CA TYR A 203 4.73 8.69 1.79
C TYR A 203 4.92 7.28 1.25
N GLN A 204 6.10 6.69 1.49
CA GLN A 204 6.42 5.33 1.03
C GLN A 204 5.44 4.29 1.58
N TRP A 205 4.98 4.44 2.82
CA TRP A 205 4.03 3.53 3.45
C TRP A 205 2.62 3.57 2.85
N ASP A 206 2.20 4.71 2.26
CA ASP A 206 0.91 4.78 1.54
C ASP A 206 0.84 3.87 0.32
N SER A 207 1.99 3.50 -0.27
CA SER A 207 2.01 2.85 -1.58
C SER A 207 2.85 1.58 -1.71
N ALA A 208 3.84 1.32 -0.85
CA ALA A 208 4.73 0.17 -1.02
C ALA A 208 3.99 -1.18 -1.09
N ALA A 209 3.11 -1.47 -0.13
CA ALA A 209 2.32 -2.70 -0.14
C ALA A 209 1.25 -2.71 -1.24
N PRO A 210 0.44 -1.64 -1.43
CA PRO A 210 -0.52 -1.57 -2.52
C PRO A 210 0.10 -1.77 -3.91
N VAL A 211 1.28 -1.19 -4.17
CA VAL A 211 2.00 -1.34 -5.44
C VAL A 211 2.50 -2.77 -5.64
N ALA A 212 3.09 -3.39 -4.60
CA ALA A 212 3.49 -4.79 -4.69
C ALA A 212 2.33 -5.70 -5.08
N VAL A 213 1.17 -5.53 -4.41
CA VAL A 213 -0.04 -6.30 -4.69
C VAL A 213 -0.58 -6.03 -6.09
N ALA A 214 -0.63 -4.76 -6.51
CA ALA A 214 -1.13 -4.38 -7.82
C ALA A 214 -0.26 -4.95 -8.96
N LEU A 215 1.07 -4.87 -8.83
CA LEU A 215 2.00 -5.46 -9.80
C LEU A 215 1.87 -6.99 -9.86
N ALA A 216 1.75 -7.66 -8.72
CA ALA A 216 1.54 -9.10 -8.66
C ALA A 216 0.20 -9.54 -9.29
N ALA A 217 -0.82 -8.69 -9.23
CA ALA A 217 -2.11 -8.88 -9.88
C ALA A 217 -2.08 -8.63 -11.41
N GLY A 218 -0.99 -8.03 -11.93
CA GLY A 218 -0.84 -7.68 -13.34
C GLY A 218 -1.29 -6.25 -13.70
N ALA A 219 -1.48 -5.37 -12.72
CA ALA A 219 -1.74 -3.96 -12.98
C ALA A 219 -0.46 -3.21 -13.42
N HIS A 220 -0.63 -2.06 -14.04
CA HIS A 220 0.44 -1.10 -14.29
C HIS A 220 0.59 -0.18 -13.08
N ALA A 221 1.83 0.00 -12.59
CA ALA A 221 2.15 0.92 -11.50
C ALA A 221 3.45 1.66 -11.77
N THR A 222 3.39 3.00 -11.84
CA THR A 222 4.54 3.89 -12.11
C THR A 222 4.35 5.25 -11.43
N ARG A 223 5.33 6.11 -11.56
CA ARG A 223 5.19 7.57 -11.38
C ARG A 223 4.29 8.13 -12.48
N LEU A 224 3.81 9.36 -12.32
CA LEU A 224 3.02 10.04 -13.37
C LEU A 224 3.84 10.34 -14.62
N ASP A 225 5.15 10.34 -14.55
CA ASP A 225 6.04 10.50 -15.69
C ASP A 225 6.40 9.18 -16.39
N GLY A 226 5.87 8.06 -15.91
CA GLY A 226 6.14 6.72 -16.41
C GLY A 226 7.39 6.07 -15.81
N SER A 227 8.15 6.75 -14.98
CA SER A 227 9.34 6.19 -14.34
C SER A 227 8.97 5.15 -13.27
N PRO A 228 9.87 4.19 -12.96
CA PRO A 228 9.62 3.18 -11.94
C PRO A 228 9.45 3.80 -10.55
N LEU A 229 8.64 3.16 -9.72
CA LEU A 229 8.53 3.46 -8.30
C LEU A 229 9.71 2.86 -7.54
N ARG A 230 10.32 3.67 -6.64
CA ARG A 230 11.46 3.28 -5.81
C ARG A 230 11.19 3.66 -4.36
N TYR A 231 11.66 2.80 -3.43
CA TYR A 231 11.42 2.89 -2.00
C TYR A 231 12.71 2.85 -1.17
N ASP A 232 13.81 3.32 -1.77
CA ASP A 232 15.15 3.36 -1.18
C ASP A 232 15.64 4.79 -0.85
N ASP A 233 14.82 5.81 -1.09
CA ASP A 233 15.16 7.18 -0.72
C ASP A 233 15.08 7.34 0.82
N PRO A 234 16.08 7.96 1.47
CA PRO A 234 16.03 8.33 2.88
C PRO A 234 14.85 9.25 3.23
N ASP A 235 14.47 10.16 2.35
CA ASP A 235 13.21 10.89 2.47
C ASP A 235 12.06 9.98 2.05
N PRO A 236 11.16 9.62 2.97
CA PRO A 236 10.04 8.74 2.64
C PRO A 236 8.97 9.40 1.75
N TRP A 237 9.10 10.67 1.43
CA TRP A 237 8.13 11.40 0.62
C TRP A 237 8.18 10.98 -0.86
N LEU A 238 7.02 10.76 -1.45
CA LEU A 238 6.82 10.44 -2.86
C LEU A 238 5.88 11.47 -3.50
N PRO A 239 6.22 12.11 -4.65
CA PRO A 239 5.41 13.20 -5.22
C PRO A 239 4.08 12.73 -5.83
N ASP A 240 4.01 11.52 -6.36
CA ASP A 240 2.86 11.04 -7.14
C ASP A 240 2.84 9.51 -7.30
N LEU A 241 1.74 8.99 -7.85
CA LEU A 241 1.52 7.58 -8.15
C LEU A 241 0.49 7.45 -9.26
N LEU A 242 0.73 6.55 -10.21
CA LEU A 242 -0.23 6.00 -11.15
C LEU A 242 -0.36 4.50 -10.92
N VAL A 243 -1.56 4.02 -10.66
CA VAL A 243 -1.91 2.60 -10.76
C VAL A 243 -3.12 2.48 -11.69
N CYS A 244 -3.01 1.66 -12.72
CA CYS A 244 -4.11 1.48 -13.64
C CYS A 244 -4.09 0.10 -14.29
N ARG A 245 -5.15 -0.21 -14.97
CA ARG A 245 -5.22 -1.38 -15.84
C ARG A 245 -4.18 -1.27 -16.95
N PRO A 246 -3.44 -2.34 -17.29
CA PRO A 246 -2.33 -2.28 -18.25
C PRO A 246 -2.79 -1.81 -19.66
N GLU A 247 -3.98 -2.18 -20.07
CA GLU A 247 -4.55 -1.76 -21.36
C GLU A 247 -4.85 -0.25 -21.44
N LEU A 248 -4.94 0.45 -20.32
CA LEU A 248 -5.16 1.90 -20.25
C LEU A 248 -3.85 2.68 -20.06
N ALA A 249 -2.74 2.05 -19.69
CA ALA A 249 -1.52 2.71 -19.28
C ALA A 249 -0.98 3.69 -20.32
N ALA A 250 -0.86 3.27 -21.58
CA ALA A 250 -0.37 4.13 -22.66
C ALA A 250 -1.28 5.35 -22.88
N THR A 251 -2.60 5.15 -22.88
CA THR A 251 -3.57 6.24 -23.05
C THR A 251 -3.49 7.24 -21.89
N VAL A 252 -3.40 6.73 -20.66
CA VAL A 252 -3.28 7.56 -19.45
C VAL A 252 -1.99 8.37 -19.47
N LEU A 253 -0.84 7.75 -19.77
CA LEU A 253 0.44 8.45 -19.84
C LEU A 253 0.45 9.54 -20.91
N VAL A 254 -0.11 9.28 -22.10
CA VAL A 254 -0.27 10.30 -23.14
C VAL A 254 -1.14 11.46 -22.67
N ALA A 255 -2.28 11.20 -22.03
CA ALA A 255 -3.15 12.23 -21.46
C ALA A 255 -2.49 13.02 -20.30
N LEU A 256 -1.50 12.43 -19.63
CA LEU A 256 -0.67 13.12 -18.64
C LEU A 256 0.45 13.94 -19.26
N GLY A 257 0.60 13.94 -20.61
CA GLY A 257 1.61 14.71 -21.34
C GLY A 257 2.97 14.01 -21.45
N ARG A 258 2.94 12.66 -21.52
CA ARG A 258 4.15 11.82 -21.58
C ARG A 258 4.16 10.95 -22.84
#